data_a327862188a2965967eac87001ef6808
#
_entry.id   a327862188a2965967eac87001ef6808
#
_cell.length_a   1.000
_cell.length_b   1.000
_cell.length_c   1.000
_cell.angle_alpha   90.00
_cell.angle_beta   90.00
_cell.angle_gamma   90.00
#
_symmetry.space_group_name_H-M   'P 1'
#
loop_
_entity.id
_entity.type
_entity.pdbx_description
1 polymer ?
#
loop_
_entity_poly.entity_id
_entity_poly.type
_entity_poly.pdbx_seq_one_letter_code
_entity_poly.pdbx_strand_id
1 'polypeptide(L)'
;PWDLDLNQGGVHLLQPYRGGAYGDWQKGTADAVRRNLDFVVEQSEEYVLILSGDHIYSMDYRPLINAHIANNADVTICVRNVNSFDTHRYGMLLVSNDQRVYGYEEKPKRSRSCLANMGIYVFRKDFLVKILTEHNFNDFGRDVLPYVIANHHRVFSYYFPGYWADVGNIQSYWEANMSLFAEEPALDLYDAGWVIHTRSMDQSPVR
;
A
#
# COMPACT_ATOMS: atom_id res chain seq x y z
N PRO A 1 19.83 6.73 -8.20
CA PRO A 1 18.54 7.37 -8.35
C PRO A 1 17.91 7.79 -7.02
N TRP A 2 18.22 7.13 -5.88
CA TRP A 2 17.77 7.56 -4.56
C TRP A 2 18.79 8.53 -4.00
N ASP A 3 18.39 9.81 -3.82
CA ASP A 3 19.22 10.78 -3.17
C ASP A 3 19.12 10.63 -1.66
N LEU A 4 20.15 10.05 -1.06
CA LEU A 4 20.25 9.82 0.39
C LEU A 4 20.88 11.01 1.13
N ASP A 5 21.37 12.03 0.39
CA ASP A 5 22.14 13.13 0.95
C ASP A 5 21.31 14.43 1.07
N LEU A 6 19.99 14.38 0.84
CA LEU A 6 19.13 15.54 1.01
C LEU A 6 18.98 15.94 2.48
N ASN A 7 19.29 17.17 2.81
CA ASN A 7 19.11 17.74 4.15
C ASN A 7 17.64 17.87 4.58
N GLN A 8 16.72 17.87 3.59
CA GLN A 8 15.27 17.85 3.82
C GLN A 8 14.65 16.90 2.80
N GLY A 9 13.84 15.92 3.28
CA GLY A 9 13.29 14.87 2.46
C GLY A 9 14.32 13.76 2.16
N GLY A 10 14.16 13.09 1.01
CA GLY A 10 15.02 11.97 0.62
C GLY A 10 14.54 10.60 1.13
N VAL A 11 15.43 9.59 1.11
CA VAL A 11 15.11 8.22 1.52
C VAL A 11 15.78 7.91 2.85
N HIS A 12 14.98 7.52 3.84
CA HIS A 12 15.44 7.07 5.16
C HIS A 12 15.20 5.57 5.32
N LEU A 13 16.27 4.81 5.60
CA LEU A 13 16.17 3.39 5.89
C LEU A 13 15.88 3.19 7.38
N LEU A 14 14.65 2.83 7.69
CA LEU A 14 14.20 2.52 9.05
C LEU A 14 14.36 1.02 9.30
N GLN A 15 15.33 0.65 10.14
CA GLN A 15 15.67 -0.75 10.37
C GLN A 15 14.55 -1.50 11.12
N PRO A 16 14.30 -2.78 10.80
CA PRO A 16 13.26 -3.59 11.45
C PRO A 16 13.60 -3.92 12.92
N TYR A 17 14.85 -3.73 13.33
CA TYR A 17 15.37 -4.03 14.66
C TYR A 17 15.94 -2.77 15.31
N ARG A 18 15.35 -2.31 16.39
CA ARG A 18 15.80 -1.10 17.12
C ARG A 18 16.72 -1.36 18.29
N GLY A 19 17.27 -2.56 18.47
CA GLY A 19 18.19 -2.88 19.54
C GLY A 19 17.76 -2.36 20.93
N GLY A 20 17.40 -3.24 21.84
CA GLY A 20 17.00 -2.89 23.20
C GLY A 20 16.76 -4.15 24.02
N ALA A 21 16.53 -4.01 25.33
CA ALA A 21 16.29 -5.15 26.25
C ALA A 21 15.11 -6.05 25.84
N TYR A 22 14.27 -5.60 24.91
CA TYR A 22 13.10 -6.31 24.34
C TYR A 22 13.16 -6.36 22.82
N GLY A 23 14.35 -6.55 22.25
CA GLY A 23 14.65 -6.53 20.82
C GLY A 23 13.91 -7.57 20.00
N ASP A 24 12.58 -7.40 19.84
CA ASP A 24 11.77 -8.19 18.95
C ASP A 24 11.77 -7.60 17.52
N TRP A 25 11.79 -8.47 16.54
CA TRP A 25 11.54 -8.11 15.16
C TRP A 25 10.12 -7.53 15.00
N GLN A 26 9.93 -6.74 13.94
CA GLN A 26 8.59 -6.27 13.55
C GLN A 26 7.65 -7.45 13.35
N LYS A 27 6.43 -7.35 13.93
CA LYS A 27 5.44 -8.43 13.93
C LYS A 27 4.46 -8.36 12.76
N GLY A 28 4.54 -7.28 11.97
CA GLY A 28 3.67 -7.04 10.82
C GLY A 28 3.77 -5.61 10.33
N THR A 29 2.93 -5.29 9.35
CA THR A 29 3.00 -4.03 8.61
C THR A 29 2.66 -2.80 9.47
N ALA A 30 1.66 -2.89 10.35
CA ALA A 30 1.32 -1.80 11.27
C ALA A 30 2.34 -1.66 12.40
N ASP A 31 2.90 -2.76 12.91
CA ASP A 31 3.97 -2.73 13.92
C ASP A 31 5.24 -2.07 13.37
N ALA A 32 5.52 -2.24 12.06
CA ALA A 32 6.63 -1.57 11.39
C ALA A 32 6.51 -0.05 11.45
N VAL A 33 5.33 0.48 11.17
CA VAL A 33 5.05 1.93 11.26
C VAL A 33 5.03 2.38 12.71
N ARG A 34 4.36 1.64 13.60
CA ARG A 34 4.24 1.96 15.03
C ARG A 34 5.61 2.11 15.71
N ARG A 35 6.55 1.24 15.39
CA ARG A 35 7.92 1.29 15.94
C ARG A 35 8.74 2.49 15.45
N ASN A 36 8.30 3.13 14.37
CA ASN A 36 8.94 4.29 13.76
C ASN A 36 8.06 5.56 13.83
N LEU A 37 7.09 5.61 14.77
CA LEU A 37 6.20 6.76 14.93
C LEU A 37 6.94 8.06 15.24
N ASP A 38 8.05 8.00 15.99
CA ASP A 38 8.87 9.19 16.28
C ASP A 38 9.29 9.88 14.99
N PHE A 39 9.78 9.08 14.00
CA PHE A 39 10.13 9.61 12.68
C PHE A 39 8.92 10.24 11.96
N VAL A 40 7.75 9.61 12.05
CA VAL A 40 6.51 10.13 11.42
C VAL A 40 6.07 11.44 12.08
N VAL A 41 6.16 11.53 13.41
CA VAL A 41 5.76 12.71 14.20
C VAL A 41 6.65 13.92 13.88
N GLU A 42 7.94 13.69 13.68
CA GLU A 42 8.92 14.75 13.37
C GLU A 42 8.72 15.41 12.01
N GLN A 43 8.02 14.74 11.06
CA GLN A 43 7.75 15.32 9.75
C GLN A 43 6.68 16.41 9.85
N SER A 44 6.73 17.41 8.94
CA SER A 44 5.76 18.52 8.87
C SER A 44 4.47 18.16 8.13
N GLU A 45 4.50 17.10 7.32
CA GLU A 45 3.43 16.69 6.43
C GLU A 45 2.18 16.25 7.21
N GLU A 46 1.00 16.57 6.67
CA GLU A 46 -0.29 16.25 7.27
C GLU A 46 -0.79 14.83 6.94
N TYR A 47 -0.26 14.25 5.86
CA TYR A 47 -0.70 12.94 5.34
C TYR A 47 0.46 11.97 5.27
N VAL A 48 0.15 10.70 5.53
CA VAL A 48 1.10 9.59 5.43
C VAL A 48 0.60 8.63 4.36
N LEU A 49 1.41 8.42 3.32
CA LEU A 49 1.17 7.42 2.29
C LEU A 49 1.91 6.14 2.67
N ILE A 50 1.18 5.04 2.80
CA ILE A 50 1.73 3.71 3.13
C ILE A 50 1.60 2.84 1.88
N LEU A 51 2.70 2.20 1.50
CA LEU A 51 2.78 1.37 0.30
C LEU A 51 3.28 -0.04 0.67
N SER A 52 2.73 -1.07 0.01
CA SER A 52 3.28 -2.42 0.05
C SER A 52 4.56 -2.50 -0.79
N GLY A 53 5.59 -3.17 -0.28
CA GLY A 53 6.90 -3.26 -0.95
C GLY A 53 7.04 -4.39 -1.97
N ASP A 54 6.04 -5.27 -2.07
CA ASP A 54 6.05 -6.48 -2.90
C ASP A 54 4.98 -6.48 -4.01
N HIS A 55 4.46 -5.30 -4.34
CA HIS A 55 3.47 -5.12 -5.40
C HIS A 55 4.05 -4.43 -6.63
N ILE A 56 3.58 -4.81 -7.82
CA ILE A 56 4.00 -4.24 -9.11
C ILE A 56 2.86 -3.39 -9.65
N TYR A 57 3.10 -2.09 -9.83
CA TYR A 57 2.16 -1.14 -10.43
C TYR A 57 2.90 0.15 -10.82
N SER A 58 2.26 0.97 -11.66
CA SER A 58 2.68 2.35 -11.94
C SER A 58 1.52 3.27 -11.60
N MET A 59 1.69 4.19 -10.63
CA MET A 59 0.61 5.04 -10.11
C MET A 59 1.10 6.45 -9.81
N ASP A 60 0.36 7.44 -10.32
CA ASP A 60 0.41 8.80 -9.77
C ASP A 60 -0.43 8.85 -8.50
N TYR A 61 0.20 9.13 -7.37
CA TYR A 61 -0.49 9.19 -6.06
C TYR A 61 -1.27 10.48 -5.83
N ARG A 62 -1.05 11.53 -6.63
CA ARG A 62 -1.72 12.84 -6.47
C ARG A 62 -3.25 12.73 -6.52
N PRO A 63 -3.87 12.00 -7.47
CA PRO A 63 -5.32 11.82 -7.48
C PRO A 63 -5.86 11.10 -6.24
N LEU A 64 -5.12 10.09 -5.73
CA LEU A 64 -5.46 9.37 -4.50
C LEU A 64 -5.44 10.31 -3.27
N ILE A 65 -4.38 11.12 -3.14
CA ILE A 65 -4.23 12.10 -2.04
C ILE A 65 -5.33 13.16 -2.14
N ASN A 66 -5.60 13.68 -3.35
CA ASN A 66 -6.66 14.66 -3.57
C ASN A 66 -8.04 14.11 -3.19
N ALA A 67 -8.33 12.84 -3.52
CA ALA A 67 -9.57 12.19 -3.11
C ALA A 67 -9.66 12.04 -1.58
N HIS A 68 -8.56 11.72 -0.91
CA HIS A 68 -8.48 11.68 0.56
C HIS A 68 -8.83 13.02 1.19
N ILE A 69 -8.24 14.10 0.68
CA ILE A 69 -8.47 15.48 1.16
C ILE A 69 -9.92 15.90 0.89
N ALA A 70 -10.44 15.68 -0.33
CA ALA A 70 -11.79 16.07 -0.72
C ALA A 70 -12.87 15.39 0.14
N ASN A 71 -12.64 14.13 0.55
CA ASN A 71 -13.55 13.40 1.43
C ASN A 71 -13.32 13.71 2.91
N ASN A 72 -12.35 14.55 3.26
CA ASN A 72 -11.92 14.79 4.64
C ASN A 72 -11.76 13.44 5.38
N ALA A 73 -11.11 12.47 4.72
CA ALA A 73 -11.00 11.11 5.20
C ALA A 73 -10.01 10.98 6.37
N ASP A 74 -10.23 10.02 7.25
CA ASP A 74 -9.24 9.58 8.23
C ASP A 74 -8.30 8.56 7.59
N VAL A 75 -8.87 7.71 6.70
CA VAL A 75 -8.16 6.70 5.92
C VAL A 75 -8.76 6.63 4.52
N THR A 76 -7.91 6.58 3.50
CA THR A 76 -8.32 6.19 2.14
C THR A 76 -7.55 4.94 1.72
N ILE A 77 -8.28 3.92 1.27
CA ILE A 77 -7.75 2.62 0.87
C ILE A 77 -7.79 2.53 -0.65
N CYS A 78 -6.66 2.30 -1.28
CA CYS A 78 -6.62 2.04 -2.70
C CYS A 78 -7.13 0.63 -2.99
N VAL A 79 -8.04 0.51 -3.97
CA VAL A 79 -8.70 -0.75 -4.32
C VAL A 79 -8.66 -1.02 -5.81
N ARG A 80 -8.70 -2.30 -6.16
CA ARG A 80 -8.82 -2.77 -7.53
C ARG A 80 -9.80 -3.94 -7.62
N ASN A 81 -10.49 -4.04 -8.77
CA ASN A 81 -11.27 -5.23 -9.05
C ASN A 81 -10.37 -6.43 -9.33
N VAL A 82 -10.67 -7.54 -8.68
CA VAL A 82 -10.06 -8.84 -8.91
C VAL A 82 -11.12 -9.85 -9.35
N ASN A 83 -10.66 -10.97 -9.92
CA ASN A 83 -11.55 -12.06 -10.28
C ASN A 83 -12.20 -12.65 -9.00
N SER A 84 -13.47 -13.00 -9.07
CA SER A 84 -14.20 -13.59 -7.94
C SER A 84 -13.56 -14.88 -7.39
N PHE A 85 -12.81 -15.61 -8.22
CA PHE A 85 -12.06 -16.80 -7.79
C PHE A 85 -10.81 -16.47 -6.96
N ASP A 86 -10.27 -15.25 -7.09
CA ASP A 86 -9.04 -14.82 -6.42
C ASP A 86 -9.29 -14.03 -5.12
N THR A 87 -10.55 -13.77 -4.78
CA THR A 87 -10.91 -12.96 -3.61
C THR A 87 -10.34 -13.51 -2.29
N HIS A 88 -10.14 -14.83 -2.21
CA HIS A 88 -9.55 -15.49 -1.05
C HIS A 88 -8.08 -15.13 -0.77
N ARG A 89 -7.42 -14.49 -1.73
CA ARG A 89 -6.00 -14.06 -1.62
C ARG A 89 -5.87 -12.70 -0.92
N TYR A 90 -6.90 -11.87 -0.97
CA TYR A 90 -6.85 -10.45 -0.62
C TYR A 90 -7.82 -10.07 0.51
N GLY A 91 -7.54 -8.99 1.16
CA GLY A 91 -8.53 -8.26 1.95
C GLY A 91 -9.56 -7.63 1.02
N MET A 92 -10.84 -7.88 1.24
CA MET A 92 -11.93 -7.44 0.38
C MET A 92 -12.73 -6.33 1.05
N LEU A 93 -13.03 -5.25 0.31
CA LEU A 93 -13.77 -4.11 0.83
C LEU A 93 -15.24 -4.15 0.39
N LEU A 94 -16.12 -3.81 1.33
CA LEU A 94 -17.52 -3.51 1.07
C LEU A 94 -17.69 -2.00 1.06
N VAL A 95 -18.08 -1.47 -0.10
CA VAL A 95 -18.08 -0.03 -0.40
C VAL A 95 -19.46 0.41 -0.83
N SER A 96 -19.92 1.55 -0.33
CA SER A 96 -21.17 2.21 -0.75
C SER A 96 -20.98 3.07 -2.01
N ASN A 97 -22.06 3.57 -2.57
CA ASN A 97 -22.03 4.36 -3.81
C ASN A 97 -21.24 5.68 -3.68
N ASP A 98 -21.12 6.21 -2.49
CA ASP A 98 -20.34 7.41 -2.14
C ASP A 98 -18.87 7.09 -1.81
N GLN A 99 -18.39 5.91 -2.17
CA GLN A 99 -17.03 5.41 -1.90
C GLN A 99 -16.71 5.18 -0.42
N ARG A 100 -17.68 5.27 0.49
CA ARG A 100 -17.48 4.98 1.89
C ARG A 100 -17.33 3.48 2.13
N VAL A 101 -16.29 3.10 2.87
CA VAL A 101 -16.06 1.71 3.25
C VAL A 101 -16.88 1.40 4.50
N TYR A 102 -17.76 0.41 4.42
CA TYR A 102 -18.60 -0.01 5.54
C TYR A 102 -18.33 -1.43 6.02
N GLY A 103 -17.44 -2.15 5.32
CA GLY A 103 -17.05 -3.50 5.73
C GLY A 103 -15.73 -3.93 5.12
N TYR A 104 -15.09 -4.90 5.78
CA TYR A 104 -13.83 -5.49 5.39
C TYR A 104 -13.83 -6.99 5.68
N GLU A 105 -13.37 -7.78 4.73
CA GLU A 105 -13.29 -9.25 4.82
C GLU A 105 -11.84 -9.67 4.54
N GLU A 106 -11.10 -10.10 5.57
CA GLU A 106 -9.70 -10.53 5.39
C GLU A 106 -9.65 -11.94 4.82
N LYS A 107 -9.14 -12.06 3.60
CA LYS A 107 -8.92 -13.32 2.86
C LYS A 107 -10.10 -14.31 2.98
N PRO A 108 -11.30 -13.88 2.63
CA PRO A 108 -12.50 -14.68 2.84
C PRO A 108 -12.53 -15.86 1.87
N LYS A 109 -13.07 -17.00 2.29
CA LYS A 109 -13.30 -18.14 1.38
C LYS A 109 -14.25 -17.78 0.21
N ARG A 110 -15.18 -16.90 0.46
CA ARG A 110 -16.08 -16.27 -0.53
C ARG A 110 -16.34 -14.86 -0.08
N SER A 111 -16.17 -13.90 -0.98
CA SER A 111 -16.45 -12.49 -0.70
C SER A 111 -17.75 -12.06 -1.37
N ARG A 112 -18.40 -11.08 -0.76
CA ARG A 112 -19.55 -10.34 -1.34
C ARG A 112 -19.10 -9.21 -2.28
N SER A 113 -17.80 -8.97 -2.38
CA SER A 113 -17.19 -7.90 -3.18
C SER A 113 -16.07 -8.47 -4.04
N CYS A 114 -15.75 -7.78 -5.13
CA CYS A 114 -14.55 -8.02 -5.94
C CYS A 114 -13.52 -6.89 -5.77
N LEU A 115 -13.72 -5.95 -4.82
CA LEU A 115 -12.79 -4.86 -4.57
C LEU A 115 -11.71 -5.30 -3.58
N ALA A 116 -10.53 -5.62 -4.11
CA ALA A 116 -9.37 -6.02 -3.33
C ALA A 116 -8.62 -4.80 -2.78
N ASN A 117 -8.18 -4.91 -1.54
CA ASN A 117 -7.23 -4.01 -0.92
C ASN A 117 -5.85 -4.16 -1.58
N MET A 118 -5.32 -3.07 -2.13
CA MET A 118 -4.02 -3.05 -2.78
C MET A 118 -2.85 -2.86 -1.80
N GLY A 119 -3.07 -2.76 -0.50
CA GLY A 119 -2.00 -2.45 0.45
C GLY A 119 -1.43 -1.04 0.30
N ILE A 120 -2.21 -0.14 -0.30
CA ILE A 120 -1.87 1.27 -0.50
C ILE A 120 -2.87 2.10 0.28
N TYR A 121 -2.38 2.92 1.21
CA TYR A 121 -3.22 3.69 2.12
C TYR A 121 -2.76 5.13 2.21
N VAL A 122 -3.71 6.07 2.30
CA VAL A 122 -3.46 7.44 2.75
C VAL A 122 -4.11 7.60 4.11
N PHE A 123 -3.35 8.02 5.09
CA PHE A 123 -3.81 8.35 6.44
C PHE A 123 -3.62 9.83 6.71
N ARG A 124 -4.55 10.42 7.44
CA ARG A 124 -4.27 11.66 8.15
C ARG A 124 -3.27 11.35 9.27
N LYS A 125 -2.15 12.09 9.33
CA LYS A 125 -1.03 11.79 10.23
C LYS A 125 -1.44 11.72 11.70
N ASP A 126 -2.14 12.74 12.19
CA ASP A 126 -2.62 12.80 13.58
C ASP A 126 -3.48 11.59 13.95
N PHE A 127 -4.35 11.17 13.03
CA PHE A 127 -5.19 9.99 13.22
C PHE A 127 -4.36 8.69 13.27
N LEU A 128 -3.41 8.53 12.33
CA LEU A 128 -2.51 7.35 12.30
C LEU A 128 -1.69 7.24 13.59
N VAL A 129 -1.07 8.35 14.01
CA VAL A 129 -0.29 8.41 15.25
C VAL A 129 -1.14 8.03 16.44
N LYS A 130 -2.34 8.61 16.55
CA LYS A 130 -3.28 8.31 17.64
C LYS A 130 -3.60 6.82 17.72
N ILE A 131 -4.08 6.21 16.65
CA ILE A 131 -4.54 4.81 16.68
C ILE A 131 -3.39 3.82 16.91
N LEU A 132 -2.19 4.10 16.38
CA LEU A 132 -1.02 3.23 16.59
C LEU A 132 -0.36 3.42 17.96
N THR A 133 -0.62 4.53 18.65
CA THR A 133 -0.18 4.77 20.03
C THR A 133 -1.14 4.12 21.03
N GLU A 134 -2.46 4.26 20.79
CA GLU A 134 -3.50 3.75 21.68
C GLU A 134 -3.67 2.22 21.60
N HIS A 135 -3.26 1.61 20.49
CA HIS A 135 -3.47 0.18 20.24
C HIS A 135 -2.20 -0.54 19.77
N ASN A 136 -2.01 -1.77 20.24
CA ASN A 136 -0.90 -2.63 19.83
C ASN A 136 -1.21 -3.40 18.55
N PHE A 137 -1.60 -2.71 17.48
CA PHE A 137 -1.84 -3.32 16.19
C PHE A 137 -0.54 -3.82 15.55
N ASN A 138 -0.60 -5.00 14.93
CA ASN A 138 0.52 -5.60 14.22
C ASN A 138 0.37 -5.47 12.70
N ASP A 139 -0.85 -5.55 12.17
CA ASP A 139 -1.11 -5.61 10.73
C ASP A 139 -2.22 -4.62 10.32
N PHE A 140 -2.02 -3.92 9.17
CA PHE A 140 -3.03 -2.99 8.69
C PHE A 140 -4.32 -3.71 8.29
N GLY A 141 -4.22 -4.81 7.53
CA GLY A 141 -5.39 -5.53 7.03
C GLY A 141 -6.15 -6.25 8.14
N ARG A 142 -5.44 -6.93 9.05
CA ARG A 142 -6.07 -7.75 10.09
C ARG A 142 -6.54 -6.97 11.30
N ASP A 143 -5.82 -5.91 11.66
CA ASP A 143 -6.06 -5.20 12.92
C ASP A 143 -6.62 -3.79 12.69
N VAL A 144 -5.89 -2.94 11.93
CA VAL A 144 -6.21 -1.52 11.79
C VAL A 144 -7.49 -1.31 10.99
N LEU A 145 -7.60 -1.88 9.78
CA LEU A 145 -8.74 -1.63 8.91
C LEU A 145 -10.07 -2.12 9.52
N PRO A 146 -10.16 -3.35 10.06
CA PRO A 146 -11.37 -3.78 10.76
C PRO A 146 -11.74 -2.85 11.93
N TYR A 147 -10.75 -2.42 12.71
CA TYR A 147 -10.98 -1.52 13.84
C TYR A 147 -11.54 -0.17 13.41
N VAL A 148 -10.91 0.51 12.45
CA VAL A 148 -11.34 1.85 12.02
C VAL A 148 -12.70 1.82 11.33
N ILE A 149 -13.03 0.74 10.61
CA ILE A 149 -14.33 0.57 9.98
C ILE A 149 -15.42 0.30 11.03
N ALA A 150 -15.16 -0.62 11.99
CA ALA A 150 -16.11 -0.95 13.05
C ALA A 150 -16.40 0.23 13.98
N ASN A 151 -15.43 1.14 14.18
CA ASN A 151 -15.59 2.36 14.98
C ASN A 151 -16.08 3.57 14.17
N HIS A 152 -16.60 3.34 12.95
CA HIS A 152 -17.24 4.35 12.10
C HIS A 152 -16.35 5.55 11.74
N HIS A 153 -15.04 5.40 11.73
CA HIS A 153 -14.14 6.43 11.22
C HIS A 153 -14.40 6.71 9.73
N ARG A 154 -13.93 7.84 9.23
CA ARG A 154 -14.12 8.24 7.84
C ARG A 154 -13.18 7.47 6.92
N VAL A 155 -13.55 6.25 6.57
CA VAL A 155 -12.80 5.35 5.71
C VAL A 155 -13.42 5.37 4.32
N PHE A 156 -12.62 5.70 3.30
CA PHE A 156 -13.05 5.77 1.91
C PHE A 156 -12.20 4.86 1.03
N SER A 157 -12.76 4.43 -0.08
CA SER A 157 -12.02 3.71 -1.12
C SER A 157 -11.63 4.65 -2.26
N TYR A 158 -10.49 4.35 -2.89
CA TYR A 158 -10.07 4.93 -4.14
C TYR A 158 -9.82 3.82 -5.16
N TYR A 159 -10.56 3.82 -6.27
CA TYR A 159 -10.41 2.82 -7.31
C TYR A 159 -9.22 3.17 -8.22
N PHE A 160 -8.27 2.24 -8.34
CA PHE A 160 -7.13 2.35 -9.24
C PHE A 160 -7.41 1.58 -10.54
N PRO A 161 -7.45 2.24 -11.71
CA PRO A 161 -7.76 1.58 -12.98
C PRO A 161 -6.54 0.91 -13.64
N GLY A 162 -5.30 1.24 -13.20
CA GLY A 162 -4.06 0.78 -13.81
C GLY A 162 -3.72 -0.69 -13.54
N TYR A 163 -2.61 -1.16 -14.10
CA TYR A 163 -2.07 -2.50 -13.81
C TYR A 163 -1.64 -2.60 -12.33
N TRP A 164 -1.98 -3.72 -11.70
CA TRP A 164 -1.53 -4.07 -10.37
C TRP A 164 -1.39 -5.58 -10.24
N ALA A 165 -0.26 -6.03 -9.70
CA ALA A 165 0.00 -7.42 -9.39
C ALA A 165 0.64 -7.55 -8.02
N ASP A 166 0.09 -8.43 -7.19
CA ASP A 166 0.68 -8.91 -5.95
C ASP A 166 1.53 -10.15 -6.28
N VAL A 167 2.84 -10.05 -6.06
CA VAL A 167 3.82 -11.11 -6.37
C VAL A 167 4.21 -11.93 -5.15
N GLY A 168 3.29 -12.11 -4.22
CA GLY A 168 3.49 -12.82 -2.96
C GLY A 168 3.77 -14.34 -3.08
N ASN A 169 3.81 -14.91 -4.29
CA ASN A 169 4.20 -16.29 -4.55
C ASN A 169 4.91 -16.44 -5.90
N ILE A 170 5.59 -17.59 -6.11
CA ILE A 170 6.38 -17.87 -7.33
C ILE A 170 5.51 -17.81 -8.59
N GLN A 171 4.28 -18.30 -8.53
CA GLN A 171 3.37 -18.31 -9.67
C GLN A 171 3.02 -16.88 -10.12
N SER A 172 2.58 -16.02 -9.20
CA SER A 172 2.24 -14.63 -9.52
C SER A 172 3.48 -13.82 -9.93
N TYR A 173 4.65 -14.11 -9.37
CA TYR A 173 5.91 -13.53 -9.82
C TYR A 173 6.22 -13.90 -11.28
N TRP A 174 6.09 -15.17 -11.64
CA TRP A 174 6.29 -15.63 -13.02
C TRP A 174 5.27 -15.02 -13.98
N GLU A 175 3.98 -15.02 -13.62
CA GLU A 175 2.89 -14.44 -14.41
C GLU A 175 3.12 -12.94 -14.66
N ALA A 176 3.53 -12.18 -13.64
CA ALA A 176 3.86 -10.77 -13.77
C ALA A 176 5.03 -10.52 -14.75
N ASN A 177 6.07 -11.36 -14.71
CA ASN A 177 7.17 -11.28 -15.68
C ASN A 177 6.70 -11.63 -17.10
N MET A 178 5.92 -12.69 -17.26
CA MET A 178 5.41 -13.10 -18.57
C MET A 178 4.44 -12.11 -19.19
N SER A 179 3.69 -11.37 -18.38
CA SER A 179 2.78 -10.33 -18.86
C SER A 179 3.47 -9.16 -19.58
N LEU A 180 4.77 -8.96 -19.33
CA LEU A 180 5.58 -7.94 -20.00
C LEU A 180 5.93 -8.31 -21.45
N PHE A 181 5.79 -9.60 -21.83
CA PHE A 181 6.04 -10.09 -23.20
C PHE A 181 4.78 -10.10 -24.07
N ALA A 182 3.64 -9.63 -23.58
CA ALA A 182 2.44 -9.47 -24.40
C ALA A 182 2.68 -8.44 -25.50
N GLU A 183 1.97 -8.54 -26.62
CA GLU A 183 2.04 -7.56 -27.73
C GLU A 183 1.67 -6.15 -27.24
N GLU A 184 0.70 -6.06 -26.32
CA GLU A 184 0.33 -4.84 -25.61
C GLU A 184 0.42 -5.10 -24.12
N PRO A 185 1.59 -4.90 -23.49
CA PRO A 185 1.75 -5.14 -22.06
C PRO A 185 0.94 -4.14 -21.24
N ALA A 186 0.22 -4.63 -20.23
CA ALA A 186 -0.60 -3.80 -19.36
C ALA A 186 0.25 -2.85 -18.47
N LEU A 187 1.54 -3.13 -18.31
CA LEU A 187 2.55 -2.27 -17.72
C LEU A 187 3.65 -2.02 -18.77
N ASP A 188 3.74 -0.78 -19.28
CA ASP A 188 4.82 -0.36 -20.17
C ASP A 188 6.01 0.12 -19.34
N LEU A 189 7.14 -0.60 -19.43
CA LEU A 189 8.39 -0.23 -18.75
C LEU A 189 9.16 0.90 -19.49
N TYR A 190 8.76 1.20 -20.72
CA TYR A 190 9.41 2.18 -21.60
C TYR A 190 8.57 3.45 -21.80
N ASP A 191 7.50 3.63 -21.03
CA ASP A 191 6.68 4.84 -21.08
C ASP A 191 7.52 6.09 -20.80
N ALA A 192 7.70 6.92 -21.85
CA ALA A 192 8.45 8.17 -21.76
C ALA A 192 7.79 9.20 -20.82
N GLY A 193 6.47 9.09 -20.61
CA GLY A 193 5.72 9.95 -19.68
C GLY A 193 5.89 9.53 -18.21
N TRP A 194 6.35 8.30 -17.97
CA TRP A 194 6.56 7.74 -16.63
C TRP A 194 7.83 6.91 -16.55
N VAL A 195 8.96 7.58 -16.54
CA VAL A 195 10.28 6.93 -16.56
C VAL A 195 10.55 6.16 -15.28
N ILE A 196 10.77 4.85 -15.39
CA ILE A 196 11.21 4.00 -14.30
C ILE A 196 12.73 4.05 -14.22
N HIS A 197 13.26 4.74 -13.22
CA HIS A 197 14.70 4.86 -13.00
C HIS A 197 15.26 3.58 -12.39
N THR A 198 16.16 2.92 -13.12
CA THR A 198 16.88 1.74 -12.64
C THR A 198 18.38 1.88 -12.95
N ARG A 199 19.18 1.02 -12.32
CA ARG A 199 20.62 0.97 -12.63
C ARG A 199 20.79 0.39 -14.02
N SER A 200 21.34 1.17 -14.96
CA SER A 200 21.78 0.67 -16.26
C SER A 200 22.98 -0.24 -16.07
N MET A 201 22.89 -1.47 -16.56
CA MET A 201 24.01 -2.39 -16.64
C MET A 201 24.15 -2.79 -18.10
N ASP A 202 25.29 -2.41 -18.73
CA ASP A 202 25.63 -2.90 -20.05
C ASP A 202 25.94 -4.39 -19.92
N GLN A 203 25.06 -5.23 -20.45
CA GLN A 203 25.27 -6.67 -20.53
C GLN A 203 25.57 -7.05 -21.97
N SER A 204 26.49 -8.00 -22.13
CA SER A 204 26.74 -8.59 -23.45
C SER A 204 25.48 -9.20 -24.02
N PRO A 205 25.22 -9.08 -25.34
CA PRO A 205 24.06 -9.72 -25.96
C PRO A 205 24.04 -11.20 -25.63
N VAL A 206 22.90 -11.73 -25.29
CA VAL A 206 22.69 -13.17 -25.13
C VAL A 206 22.84 -13.79 -26.52
N ARG A 207 23.79 -14.72 -26.66
CA ARG A 207 24.02 -15.53 -27.90
C ARG A 207 23.14 -16.75 -27.88
#